data_ea02423a970968e154b1384ed3bd8b13
#
_entry.id   ea02423a970968e154b1384ed3bd8b13
#
_cell.length_a   1.000
_cell.length_b   1.000
_cell.length_c   1.000
_cell.angle_alpha   90.00
_cell.angle_beta   90.00
_cell.angle_gamma   90.00
#
_symmetry.space_group_name_H-M   'P 1'
#
loop_
_entity.id
_entity.type
_entity.pdbx_description
1 polymer ?
#
loop_
_entity_poly.entity_id
_entity_poly.type
_entity_poly.pdbx_seq_one_letter_code
_entity_poly.pdbx_strand_id
1 'polypeptide(L)'
;MEKIGHLTPESRKFFKAISKGYTDFEDHHMKILLKACECLDRITEAQEAIRKDGAFYEDKGKPKAHPALKVEVDNKILFARLMRELNLDYEPPGQVGRPPRLY
;
A
#
# COMPACT_ATOMS: atom_id res chain seq x y z
N MET A 1 14.38 -8.84 14.49
CA MET A 1 14.04 -8.74 13.07
C MET A 1 12.59 -9.13 12.87
N GLU A 2 11.86 -8.34 12.11
CA GLU A 2 10.44 -8.63 11.87
C GLU A 2 10.28 -9.85 10.97
N LYS A 3 9.24 -10.63 11.25
CA LYS A 3 8.92 -11.79 10.42
C LYS A 3 8.13 -11.33 9.20
N ILE A 4 8.63 -11.64 8.03
CA ILE A 4 8.03 -11.20 6.77
C ILE A 4 7.58 -12.37 5.89
N GLY A 5 7.58 -13.59 6.45
CA GLY A 5 7.23 -14.78 5.67
C GLY A 5 5.81 -14.79 5.13
N HIS A 6 4.90 -14.05 5.77
CA HIS A 6 3.50 -13.98 5.33
C HIS A 6 3.28 -12.98 4.18
N LEU A 7 4.30 -12.18 3.86
CA LEU A 7 4.17 -11.19 2.78
C LEU A 7 4.34 -11.86 1.42
N THR A 8 3.75 -11.25 0.40
CA THR A 8 4.00 -11.68 -0.97
C THR A 8 5.46 -11.45 -1.34
N PRO A 9 5.97 -12.12 -2.40
CA PRO A 9 7.36 -11.88 -2.82
C PRO A 9 7.67 -10.43 -3.14
N GLU A 10 6.73 -9.71 -3.76
CA GLU A 10 6.94 -8.29 -4.06
C GLU A 10 7.03 -7.45 -2.80
N SER A 11 6.14 -7.69 -1.83
CA SER A 11 6.16 -6.96 -0.57
C SER A 11 7.39 -7.27 0.25
N ARG A 12 7.86 -8.52 0.24
CA ARG A 12 9.11 -8.88 0.90
C ARG A 12 10.30 -8.15 0.28
N LYS A 13 10.31 -8.07 -1.05
CA LYS A 13 11.36 -7.35 -1.76
C LYS A 13 11.35 -5.88 -1.38
N PHE A 14 10.17 -5.26 -1.33
CA PHE A 14 10.03 -3.89 -0.93
C PHE A 14 10.52 -3.68 0.51
N PHE A 15 10.10 -4.54 1.43
CA PHE A 15 10.53 -4.48 2.83
C PHE A 15 12.05 -4.51 2.94
N LYS A 16 12.68 -5.46 2.26
CA LYS A 16 14.13 -5.61 2.31
C LYS A 16 14.84 -4.43 1.69
N ALA A 17 14.32 -3.91 0.59
CA ALA A 17 14.94 -2.76 -0.08
C ALA A 17 14.92 -1.53 0.82
N ILE A 18 13.78 -1.24 1.44
CA ILE A 18 13.65 -0.07 2.31
C ILE A 18 14.49 -0.24 3.57
N SER A 19 14.43 -1.39 4.22
CA SER A 19 15.18 -1.60 5.47
C SER A 19 16.68 -1.58 5.23
N LYS A 20 17.13 -2.02 4.06
CA LYS A 20 18.55 -2.00 3.73
C LYS A 20 19.02 -0.58 3.41
N GLY A 21 18.16 0.22 2.80
CA GLY A 21 18.51 1.58 2.40
C GLY A 21 18.49 2.60 3.54
N TYR A 22 17.85 2.27 4.64
CA TYR A 22 17.69 3.19 5.78
C TYR A 22 18.20 2.52 7.04
N THR A 23 19.49 2.65 7.28
CA THR A 23 20.15 1.95 8.37
C THR A 23 19.88 2.56 9.74
N ASP A 24 19.27 3.75 9.78
CA ASP A 24 18.92 4.41 11.03
C ASP A 24 17.53 4.07 11.54
N PHE A 25 16.85 3.13 10.89
CA PHE A 25 15.53 2.69 11.36
C PHE A 25 15.66 1.95 12.69
N GLU A 26 14.80 2.32 13.62
CA GLU A 26 14.67 1.65 14.91
C GLU A 26 13.58 0.58 14.82
N ASP A 27 13.40 -0.17 15.92
CA ASP A 27 12.42 -1.26 15.94
C ASP A 27 11.02 -0.81 15.56
N HIS A 28 10.59 0.36 16.07
CA HIS A 28 9.25 0.84 15.75
C HIS A 28 9.11 1.23 14.28
N HIS A 29 10.19 1.70 13.66
CA HIS A 29 10.19 1.97 12.22
C HIS A 29 10.00 0.69 11.43
N MET A 30 10.63 -0.39 11.86
CA MET A 30 10.48 -1.68 11.19
C MET A 30 9.05 -2.20 11.28
N LYS A 31 8.38 -1.97 12.41
CA LYS A 31 6.98 -2.37 12.56
C LYS A 31 6.07 -1.56 11.65
N ILE A 32 6.32 -0.26 11.52
CA ILE A 32 5.56 0.59 10.60
C ILE A 32 5.76 0.13 9.16
N LEU A 33 7.01 -0.18 8.80
CA LEU A 33 7.32 -0.68 7.46
C LEU A 33 6.63 -2.01 7.18
N LEU A 34 6.60 -2.91 8.15
CA LEU A 34 5.90 -4.18 8.00
C LEU A 34 4.41 -3.95 7.74
N LYS A 35 3.81 -3.06 8.51
CA LYS A 35 2.39 -2.74 8.32
C LYS A 35 2.13 -2.15 6.94
N ALA A 36 3.03 -1.30 6.45
CA ALA A 36 2.92 -0.75 5.10
C ALA A 36 2.98 -1.85 4.05
N CYS A 37 3.85 -2.83 4.23
CA CYS A 37 3.93 -3.96 3.30
C CYS A 37 2.67 -4.81 3.33
N GLU A 38 2.06 -4.99 4.50
CA GLU A 38 0.79 -5.69 4.60
C GLU A 38 -0.32 -4.94 3.86
N CYS A 39 -0.29 -3.60 3.92
CA CYS A 39 -1.23 -2.79 3.14
C CYS A 39 -1.06 -3.02 1.64
N LEU A 40 0.17 -3.12 1.15
CA LEU A 40 0.42 -3.41 -0.26
C LEU A 40 -0.20 -4.74 -0.66
N ASP A 41 -0.08 -5.75 0.20
CA ASP A 41 -0.69 -7.05 -0.09
C ASP A 41 -2.20 -6.98 -0.12
N ARG A 42 -2.80 -6.24 0.81
CA ARG A 42 -4.26 -6.06 0.81
C ARG A 42 -4.73 -5.32 -0.44
N ILE A 43 -3.98 -4.32 -0.87
CA ILE A 43 -4.29 -3.59 -2.10
C ILE A 43 -4.26 -4.54 -3.30
N THR A 44 -3.23 -5.36 -3.40
CA THR A 44 -3.10 -6.32 -4.49
C THR A 44 -4.26 -7.32 -4.50
N GLU A 45 -4.60 -7.86 -3.34
CA GLU A 45 -5.72 -8.79 -3.21
C GLU A 45 -7.03 -8.15 -3.65
N ALA A 46 -7.25 -6.91 -3.21
CA ALA A 46 -8.47 -6.19 -3.58
C ALA A 46 -8.54 -5.96 -5.08
N GLN A 47 -7.42 -5.56 -5.69
CA GLN A 47 -7.36 -5.33 -7.13
C GLN A 47 -7.63 -6.61 -7.92
N GLU A 48 -7.11 -7.73 -7.45
CA GLU A 48 -7.34 -9.02 -8.10
C GLU A 48 -8.79 -9.44 -7.98
N ALA A 49 -9.40 -9.25 -6.82
CA ALA A 49 -10.82 -9.57 -6.63
C ALA A 49 -11.70 -8.74 -7.55
N ILE A 50 -11.40 -7.44 -7.68
CA ILE A 50 -12.14 -6.54 -8.54
C ILE A 50 -11.98 -6.95 -10.01
N ARG A 51 -10.77 -7.32 -10.41
CA ARG A 51 -10.52 -7.75 -11.78
C ARG A 51 -11.28 -9.02 -12.11
N LYS A 52 -11.34 -9.95 -11.15
CA LYS A 52 -12.02 -11.22 -11.34
C LYS A 52 -13.54 -11.06 -11.35
N ASP A 53 -14.08 -10.30 -10.43
CA ASP A 53 -15.52 -10.21 -10.20
C ASP A 53 -16.18 -8.98 -10.82
N GLY A 54 -15.36 -8.00 -11.25
CA GLY A 54 -15.87 -6.71 -11.70
C GLY A 54 -16.05 -5.75 -10.53
N ALA A 55 -15.94 -4.44 -10.82
CA ALA A 55 -16.05 -3.42 -9.79
C ALA A 55 -17.48 -3.27 -9.25
N PHE A 56 -18.45 -3.68 -10.03
CA PHE A 56 -19.86 -3.60 -9.64
C PHE A 56 -20.54 -4.92 -9.93
N TYR A 57 -21.54 -5.25 -9.13
CA TYR A 57 -22.35 -6.43 -9.32
C TYR A 57 -23.80 -6.09 -9.08
N GLU A 58 -24.70 -6.95 -9.54
CA GLU A 58 -26.12 -6.74 -9.33
C GLU A 58 -26.60 -7.46 -8.09
N ASP A 59 -27.35 -6.74 -7.27
CA ASP A 59 -28.02 -7.30 -6.11
C ASP A 59 -29.47 -6.84 -6.14
N LYS A 60 -30.37 -7.79 -6.34
CA LYS A 60 -31.81 -7.52 -6.43
C LYS A 60 -32.13 -6.49 -7.52
N GLY A 61 -31.44 -6.60 -8.64
CA GLY A 61 -31.67 -5.73 -9.78
C GLY A 61 -31.02 -4.35 -9.68
N LYS A 62 -30.23 -4.12 -8.62
CA LYS A 62 -29.55 -2.84 -8.43
C LYS A 62 -28.04 -3.04 -8.46
N PRO A 63 -27.30 -2.12 -9.12
CA PRO A 63 -25.85 -2.23 -9.12
C PRO A 63 -25.31 -1.90 -7.73
N LYS A 64 -24.31 -2.68 -7.30
CA LYS A 64 -23.60 -2.43 -6.06
C LYS A 64 -22.12 -2.51 -6.29
N ALA A 65 -21.38 -1.68 -5.57
CA ALA A 65 -19.92 -1.68 -5.63
C ALA A 65 -19.36 -2.92 -4.95
N HIS A 66 -18.32 -3.49 -5.56
CA HIS A 66 -17.63 -4.63 -4.97
C HIS A 66 -17.01 -4.20 -3.62
N PRO A 67 -17.14 -5.01 -2.56
CA PRO A 67 -16.58 -4.65 -1.25
C PRO A 67 -15.07 -4.39 -1.29
N ALA A 68 -14.35 -5.01 -2.22
CA ALA A 68 -12.91 -4.82 -2.34
C ALA A 68 -12.52 -3.40 -2.74
N LEU A 69 -13.45 -2.62 -3.35
CA LEU A 69 -13.15 -1.23 -3.68
C LEU A 69 -12.82 -0.41 -2.43
N LYS A 70 -13.59 -0.61 -1.37
CA LYS A 70 -13.31 0.09 -0.12
C LYS A 70 -12.01 -0.40 0.52
N VAL A 71 -11.75 -1.69 0.47
CA VAL A 71 -10.51 -2.26 0.98
C VAL A 71 -9.32 -1.63 0.27
N GLU A 72 -9.38 -1.52 -1.05
CA GLU A 72 -8.31 -0.93 -1.84
C GLU A 72 -8.07 0.52 -1.45
N VAL A 73 -9.12 1.33 -1.39
CA VAL A 73 -9.00 2.75 -1.06
C VAL A 73 -8.46 2.94 0.35
N ASP A 74 -9.03 2.22 1.32
CA ASP A 74 -8.62 2.37 2.73
C ASP A 74 -7.15 2.01 2.90
N ASN A 75 -6.68 0.94 2.25
CA ASN A 75 -5.29 0.52 2.38
C ASN A 75 -4.34 1.43 1.63
N LYS A 76 -4.76 2.04 0.52
CA LYS A 76 -3.93 3.04 -0.16
C LYS A 76 -3.72 4.27 0.72
N ILE A 77 -4.76 4.72 1.39
CA ILE A 77 -4.68 5.86 2.30
C ILE A 77 -3.77 5.53 3.48
N LEU A 78 -3.95 4.35 4.06
CA LEU A 78 -3.14 3.93 5.19
C LEU A 78 -1.67 3.76 4.79
N PHE A 79 -1.42 3.17 3.62
CA PHE A 79 -0.05 3.01 3.13
C PHE A 79 0.64 4.37 2.99
N ALA A 80 -0.04 5.34 2.40
CA ALA A 80 0.53 6.68 2.23
C ALA A 80 0.84 7.32 3.58
N ARG A 81 -0.05 7.13 4.56
CA ARG A 81 0.16 7.66 5.91
C ARG A 81 1.36 7.02 6.59
N LEU A 82 1.50 5.70 6.46
CA LEU A 82 2.62 4.98 7.06
C LEU A 82 3.95 5.39 6.42
N MET A 83 3.95 5.61 5.11
CA MET A 83 5.15 6.09 4.43
C MET A 83 5.56 7.47 4.94
N ARG A 84 4.60 8.36 5.19
CA ARG A 84 4.90 9.67 5.76
C ARG A 84 5.45 9.56 7.17
N GLU A 85 4.95 8.63 7.96
CA GLU A 85 5.47 8.42 9.31
C GLU A 85 6.92 7.94 9.30
N LEU A 86 7.31 7.23 8.26
CA LEU A 86 8.69 6.81 8.08
C LEU A 86 9.56 7.89 7.44
N ASN A 87 8.98 9.05 7.12
CA ASN A 87 9.64 10.12 6.38
C ASN A 87 10.14 9.68 5.01
N LEU A 88 9.41 8.78 4.41
CA LEU A 88 9.72 8.32 3.06
C LEU A 88 8.84 9.09 2.08
N ASP A 89 9.31 10.26 1.68
CA ASP A 89 8.61 11.08 0.70
C ASP A 89 8.88 10.51 -0.68
N TYR A 90 8.17 9.44 -1.00
CA TYR A 90 8.34 8.79 -2.28
C TYR A 90 7.61 9.59 -3.36
N GLU A 91 8.35 10.02 -4.36
CA GLU A 91 7.76 10.59 -5.56
C GLU A 91 7.99 9.63 -6.71
N PRO A 92 6.92 9.19 -7.39
CA PRO A 92 7.10 8.30 -8.53
C PRO A 92 7.93 8.96 -9.61
N PRO A 93 8.69 8.17 -10.38
CA PRO A 93 9.41 8.70 -11.52
C PRO A 93 8.46 9.43 -12.46
N GLY A 94 8.92 10.54 -13.02
CA GLY A 94 8.12 11.37 -13.91
C GLY A 94 7.41 12.51 -13.25
N GLN A 95 7.42 12.56 -11.92
CA GLN A 95 6.84 13.68 -11.19
C GLN A 95 7.89 14.66 -10.71
N VAL A 96 9.12 14.42 -11.08
CA VAL A 96 10.22 15.32 -10.78
C VAL A 96 9.94 16.63 -11.48
N GLY A 97 10.08 17.73 -10.74
CA GLY A 97 9.80 19.03 -11.31
C GLY A 97 8.35 19.46 -11.25
N ARG A 98 7.50 18.67 -10.62
CA ARG A 98 6.13 19.10 -10.39
C ARG A 98 6.15 20.39 -9.59
N PRO A 99 5.39 21.42 -10.02
CA PRO A 99 5.45 22.70 -9.30
C PRO A 99 4.99 22.53 -7.87
N PRO A 100 5.53 23.34 -6.96
CA PRO A 100 5.07 23.34 -5.59
C PRO A 100 3.57 23.67 -5.55
N ARG A 101 2.91 23.08 -4.60
CA ARG A 101 1.50 23.38 -4.43
C ARG A 101 1.33 24.74 -3.83
N LEU A 102 0.51 25.53 -4.50
CA LEU A 102 0.27 26.91 -4.10
C LEU A 102 -1.13 26.99 -3.48
N TYR A 103 -1.25 26.45 -2.33
CA TYR A 103 -2.50 26.55 -1.58
C TYR A 103 -2.30 26.31 -0.13
#